data_4f226135591528a48e01dd822616e658
#
_entry.id   4f226135591528a48e01dd822616e658
#
_cell.length_a   1.000
_cell.length_b   1.000
_cell.length_c   1.000
_cell.angle_alpha   90.00
_cell.angle_beta   90.00
_cell.angle_gamma   90.00
#
_symmetry.space_group_name_H-M   'P 1'
#
loop_
_entity.id
_entity.type
_entity.pdbx_description
1 polymer ?
#
loop_
_entity_poly.entity_id
_entity_poly.type
_entity_poly.pdbx_seq_one_letter_code
_entity_poly.pdbx_strand_id
1 'polypeptide(L)'
;MKENGVHWLVFPSQMDALKGLIMKKILFLLYILLLGTTVVRAQRVSRDFHNVTMPTALQQLGGMTHRYTINFIYNDLEDFRVTASVKGETIPDAIRHLIGFYPISMTMVGDSIINVECSQKTVLRYKGRVVDDKGEPAEYANVVLLSPTDSSFLAGGVSNESGYFVIPCNARRVIAKVTYVGYKSKLWTAASPDLGTIRLQADRYTLKGVTVKTQRPQYRAAKGGMTIDVEHSVLSKMGTAVDVLG
;
A
#
# COMPACT_ATOMS: atom_id res chain seq x y z
N MET A 1 -86.00 50.53 22.27
CA MET A 1 -84.81 50.20 21.42
C MET A 1 -83.95 49.23 22.16
N LYS A 2 -83.97 47.96 21.73
CA LYS A 2 -83.13 46.85 22.37
C LYS A 2 -81.94 46.66 21.43
N GLU A 3 -80.71 46.83 22.01
CA GLU A 3 -79.49 46.50 21.33
C GLU A 3 -79.24 44.99 21.52
N ASN A 4 -79.16 44.29 20.40
CA ASN A 4 -78.75 42.86 20.37
C ASN A 4 -77.22 42.75 20.40
N GLY A 5 -76.67 42.47 21.58
CA GLY A 5 -75.24 42.09 21.68
C GLY A 5 -75.00 40.67 21.15
N VAL A 6 -74.26 40.62 20.04
CA VAL A 6 -73.81 39.33 19.53
C VAL A 6 -72.59 38.86 20.37
N HIS A 7 -72.82 37.84 21.20
CA HIS A 7 -71.74 37.20 21.96
C HIS A 7 -70.98 36.24 21.07
N TRP A 8 -69.75 36.59 20.70
CA TRP A 8 -68.83 35.63 20.06
C TRP A 8 -68.30 34.64 21.11
N LEU A 9 -68.79 33.42 21.09
CA LEU A 9 -68.24 32.32 21.83
C LEU A 9 -66.96 31.87 21.13
N VAL A 10 -65.84 32.34 21.60
CA VAL A 10 -64.54 31.84 21.21
C VAL A 10 -64.34 30.54 21.93
N PHE A 11 -64.26 29.39 21.22
CA PHE A 11 -63.91 28.09 21.78
C PHE A 11 -62.37 27.92 21.78
N PRO A 12 -61.68 28.20 22.89
CA PRO A 12 -60.22 28.04 22.96
C PRO A 12 -59.76 26.56 23.05
N SER A 13 -60.66 25.66 23.36
CA SER A 13 -60.28 24.26 23.74
C SER A 13 -59.85 23.38 22.56
N GLN A 14 -60.29 23.62 21.36
CA GLN A 14 -59.90 22.79 20.19
C GLN A 14 -58.56 23.14 19.63
N MET A 15 -58.15 24.40 19.64
CA MET A 15 -56.83 24.85 19.15
C MET A 15 -55.70 24.36 20.09
N ASP A 16 -55.89 24.33 21.36
CA ASP A 16 -54.90 23.90 22.34
C ASP A 16 -54.76 22.37 22.36
N ALA A 17 -55.84 21.63 22.14
CA ALA A 17 -55.81 20.18 21.94
C ALA A 17 -55.06 19.79 20.66
N LEU A 18 -55.27 20.54 19.56
CA LEU A 18 -54.60 20.32 18.30
C LEU A 18 -53.10 20.65 18.39
N LYS A 19 -52.70 21.74 19.04
CA LYS A 19 -51.31 22.10 19.35
C LYS A 19 -50.63 21.03 20.20
N GLY A 20 -51.30 20.53 21.22
CA GLY A 20 -50.81 19.43 22.08
C GLY A 20 -50.59 18.13 21.31
N LEU A 21 -51.46 17.78 20.36
CA LEU A 21 -51.33 16.59 19.51
C LEU A 21 -50.21 16.73 18.53
N ILE A 22 -50.03 17.90 17.92
CA ILE A 22 -48.92 18.20 17.00
C ILE A 22 -47.62 18.17 17.75
N MET A 23 -47.54 18.76 18.95
CA MET A 23 -46.32 18.76 19.76
C MET A 23 -45.94 17.34 20.21
N LYS A 24 -46.87 16.48 20.57
CA LYS A 24 -46.62 15.06 20.87
C LYS A 24 -46.11 14.29 19.66
N LYS A 25 -46.64 14.53 18.46
CA LYS A 25 -46.14 13.92 17.21
C LYS A 25 -44.74 14.39 16.86
N ILE A 26 -44.43 15.68 17.02
CA ILE A 26 -43.09 16.24 16.80
C ILE A 26 -42.10 15.65 17.82
N LEU A 27 -42.48 15.57 19.11
CA LEU A 27 -41.65 14.97 20.15
C LEU A 27 -41.37 13.50 19.87
N PHE A 28 -42.38 12.75 19.42
CA PHE A 28 -42.26 11.33 19.05
C PHE A 28 -41.37 11.15 17.81
N LEU A 29 -41.45 12.04 16.81
CA LEU A 29 -40.61 12.03 15.63
C LEU A 29 -39.16 12.38 15.99
N LEU A 30 -38.96 13.35 16.90
CA LEU A 30 -37.66 13.72 17.44
C LEU A 30 -37.02 12.56 18.24
N TYR A 31 -37.85 11.83 19.01
CA TYR A 31 -37.43 10.64 19.75
C TYR A 31 -37.03 9.48 18.84
N ILE A 32 -37.75 9.25 17.72
CA ILE A 32 -37.38 8.28 16.68
C ILE A 32 -36.09 8.70 15.99
N LEU A 33 -35.93 9.99 15.67
CA LEU A 33 -34.71 10.53 15.08
C LEU A 33 -33.52 10.36 16.03
N LEU A 34 -33.71 10.55 17.34
CA LEU A 34 -32.66 10.35 18.35
C LEU A 34 -32.29 8.88 18.53
N LEU A 35 -33.26 7.96 18.43
CA LEU A 35 -33.03 6.51 18.47
C LEU A 35 -32.36 6.00 17.18
N GLY A 36 -32.56 6.66 16.03
CA GLY A 36 -31.96 6.32 14.75
C GLY A 36 -30.46 6.65 14.64
N THR A 37 -29.90 7.40 15.57
CA THR A 37 -28.47 7.74 15.59
C THR A 37 -27.61 6.76 16.39
N THR A 38 -27.99 5.48 16.47
CA THR A 38 -27.04 4.46 16.89
C THR A 38 -25.95 4.36 15.82
N VAL A 39 -24.93 5.19 15.97
CA VAL A 39 -23.71 5.09 15.16
C VAL A 39 -23.17 3.69 15.38
N VAL A 40 -23.37 2.80 14.41
CA VAL A 40 -22.71 1.51 14.37
C VAL A 40 -21.20 1.80 14.29
N ARG A 41 -20.57 1.92 15.45
CA ARG A 41 -19.11 2.03 15.52
C ARG A 41 -18.54 0.71 15.03
N ALA A 42 -17.99 0.71 13.82
CA ALA A 42 -17.18 -0.42 13.38
C ALA A 42 -16.09 -0.63 14.43
N GLN A 43 -16.02 -1.85 14.95
CA GLN A 43 -14.99 -2.22 15.92
C GLN A 43 -13.62 -2.02 15.27
N ARG A 44 -12.79 -1.14 15.85
CA ARG A 44 -11.44 -0.85 15.38
C ARG A 44 -10.45 -1.58 16.27
N VAL A 45 -9.42 -2.13 15.62
CA VAL A 45 -8.36 -2.88 16.30
C VAL A 45 -7.01 -2.18 16.10
N SER A 46 -6.15 -2.30 17.10
CA SER A 46 -4.76 -1.83 17.03
C SER A 46 -3.87 -2.91 17.62
N ARG A 47 -2.90 -3.36 16.83
CA ARG A 47 -1.94 -4.38 17.24
C ARG A 47 -0.69 -4.35 16.37
N ASP A 48 0.45 -4.56 17.01
CA ASP A 48 1.73 -4.74 16.35
C ASP A 48 2.05 -6.23 16.22
N PHE A 49 2.49 -6.61 15.03
CA PHE A 49 2.91 -7.96 14.70
C PHE A 49 4.39 -7.92 14.30
N HIS A 50 5.22 -8.76 14.92
CA HIS A 50 6.65 -8.84 14.62
C HIS A 50 7.01 -10.30 14.30
N ASN A 51 7.28 -10.57 13.02
CA ASN A 51 7.73 -11.86 12.52
C ASN A 51 6.87 -13.06 13.00
N VAL A 52 5.56 -12.87 13.10
CA VAL A 52 4.61 -13.94 13.44
C VAL A 52 4.12 -14.64 12.18
N THR A 53 3.65 -15.89 12.29
CA THR A 53 3.03 -16.57 11.14
C THR A 53 1.66 -15.97 10.83
N MET A 54 1.23 -16.00 9.57
CA MET A 54 -0.08 -15.50 9.15
C MET A 54 -1.23 -16.15 9.94
N PRO A 55 -1.27 -17.49 10.17
CA PRO A 55 -2.29 -18.11 11.00
C PRO A 55 -2.35 -17.52 12.42
N THR A 56 -1.19 -17.31 13.04
CA THR A 56 -1.12 -16.72 14.38
C THR A 56 -1.66 -15.29 14.40
N ALA A 57 -1.32 -14.48 13.38
CA ALA A 57 -1.84 -13.11 13.27
C ALA A 57 -3.37 -13.11 13.08
N LEU A 58 -3.90 -13.98 12.22
CA LEU A 58 -5.35 -14.11 11.99
C LEU A 58 -6.09 -14.59 13.23
N GLN A 59 -5.53 -15.55 13.98
CA GLN A 59 -6.11 -16.00 15.26
C GLN A 59 -6.16 -14.86 16.29
N GLN A 60 -5.09 -14.06 16.38
CA GLN A 60 -5.06 -12.92 17.29
C GLN A 60 -6.09 -11.85 16.90
N LEU A 61 -6.26 -11.55 15.60
CA LEU A 61 -7.32 -10.65 15.13
C LEU A 61 -8.71 -11.24 15.40
N GLY A 62 -8.91 -12.55 15.19
CA GLY A 62 -10.15 -13.24 15.48
C GLY A 62 -10.55 -13.15 16.95
N GLY A 63 -9.57 -13.27 17.87
CA GLY A 63 -9.80 -13.10 19.31
C GLY A 63 -10.16 -11.67 19.75
N MET A 64 -9.92 -10.66 18.90
CA MET A 64 -10.25 -9.25 19.16
C MET A 64 -11.64 -8.87 18.67
N THR A 65 -12.37 -9.76 18.02
CA THR A 65 -13.71 -9.48 17.48
C THR A 65 -14.72 -10.54 17.87
N HIS A 66 -15.96 -10.10 18.14
CA HIS A 66 -17.11 -11.00 18.28
C HIS A 66 -18.03 -10.96 17.05
N ARG A 67 -17.74 -10.05 16.09
CA ARG A 67 -18.57 -9.85 14.90
C ARG A 67 -18.15 -10.76 13.74
N TYR A 68 -16.84 -11.03 13.61
CA TYR A 68 -16.30 -11.75 12.46
C TYR A 68 -15.78 -13.11 12.85
N THR A 69 -16.11 -14.13 12.03
CA THR A 69 -15.50 -15.45 12.06
C THR A 69 -14.46 -15.50 10.94
N ILE A 70 -13.19 -15.72 11.29
CA ILE A 70 -12.09 -15.77 10.32
C ILE A 70 -11.75 -17.24 10.08
N ASN A 71 -12.01 -17.71 8.86
CA ASN A 71 -11.72 -19.07 8.41
C ASN A 71 -10.46 -19.09 7.57
N PHE A 72 -9.56 -20.02 7.84
CA PHE A 72 -8.36 -20.25 7.02
C PHE A 72 -7.85 -21.68 7.22
N ILE A 73 -7.06 -22.16 6.25
CA ILE A 73 -6.37 -23.45 6.35
C ILE A 73 -4.95 -23.17 6.87
N TYR A 74 -4.62 -23.72 8.04
CA TYR A 74 -3.35 -23.46 8.71
C TYR A 74 -2.14 -23.75 7.82
N ASN A 75 -2.05 -24.95 7.25
CA ASN A 75 -0.93 -25.40 6.43
C ASN A 75 -0.76 -24.58 5.13
N ASP A 76 -1.81 -23.93 4.67
CA ASP A 76 -1.74 -23.09 3.47
C ASP A 76 -1.08 -21.73 3.76
N LEU A 77 -1.08 -21.30 5.01
CA LEU A 77 -0.65 -19.96 5.42
C LEU A 77 0.55 -19.96 6.39
N GLU A 78 1.00 -21.08 6.91
CA GLU A 78 2.02 -21.16 7.96
C GLU A 78 3.40 -20.63 7.57
N ASP A 79 3.74 -20.71 6.28
CA ASP A 79 5.02 -20.20 5.76
C ASP A 79 5.06 -18.66 5.66
N PHE A 80 3.89 -18.00 5.58
CA PHE A 80 3.83 -16.56 5.44
C PHE A 80 4.03 -15.88 6.78
N ARG A 81 5.01 -14.98 6.83
CA ARG A 81 5.38 -14.24 8.03
C ARG A 81 4.92 -12.79 7.95
N VAL A 82 4.36 -12.31 9.05
CA VAL A 82 3.78 -10.97 9.16
C VAL A 82 4.62 -10.12 10.09
N THR A 83 5.00 -8.95 9.60
CA THR A 83 5.48 -7.82 10.39
C THR A 83 4.69 -6.62 9.92
N ALA A 84 3.83 -6.08 10.76
CA ALA A 84 2.97 -4.95 10.43
C ALA A 84 2.42 -4.31 11.71
N SER A 85 2.14 -3.01 11.64
CA SER A 85 1.52 -2.24 12.72
C SER A 85 0.11 -1.82 12.32
N VAL A 86 -0.88 -2.54 12.80
CA VAL A 86 -2.31 -2.22 12.62
C VAL A 86 -2.72 -1.15 13.61
N LYS A 87 -3.26 -0.01 13.15
CA LYS A 87 -3.62 1.13 14.01
C LYS A 87 -5.03 1.63 13.71
N GLY A 88 -5.98 1.30 14.57
CA GLY A 88 -7.35 1.80 14.48
C GLY A 88 -8.08 1.37 13.20
N GLU A 89 -7.76 0.20 12.67
CA GLU A 89 -8.35 -0.36 11.47
C GLU A 89 -9.57 -1.24 11.79
N THR A 90 -10.44 -1.45 10.81
CA THR A 90 -11.47 -2.49 10.91
C THR A 90 -10.82 -3.87 10.73
N ILE A 91 -11.49 -4.94 11.22
CA ILE A 91 -10.95 -6.31 11.04
C ILE A 91 -10.68 -6.66 9.58
N PRO A 92 -11.61 -6.39 8.62
CA PRO A 92 -11.32 -6.66 7.19
C PRO A 92 -10.13 -5.85 6.66
N ASP A 93 -9.97 -4.58 7.05
CA ASP A 93 -8.86 -3.75 6.61
C ASP A 93 -7.53 -4.22 7.23
N ALA A 94 -7.54 -4.57 8.52
CA ALA A 94 -6.39 -5.16 9.20
C ALA A 94 -5.93 -6.45 8.50
N ILE A 95 -6.86 -7.34 8.13
CA ILE A 95 -6.51 -8.56 7.39
C ILE A 95 -5.91 -8.22 6.02
N ARG A 96 -6.47 -7.25 5.26
CA ARG A 96 -5.89 -6.81 3.98
C ARG A 96 -4.49 -6.24 4.17
N HIS A 97 -4.28 -5.47 5.24
CA HIS A 97 -2.96 -4.93 5.59
C HIS A 97 -1.95 -6.05 5.88
N LEU A 98 -2.34 -7.08 6.66
CA LEU A 98 -1.48 -8.23 6.96
C LEU A 98 -1.17 -9.08 5.72
N ILE A 99 -2.13 -9.25 4.80
CA ILE A 99 -1.94 -9.98 3.54
C ILE A 99 -0.89 -9.27 2.69
N GLY A 100 -0.95 -7.94 2.59
CA GLY A 100 0.03 -7.14 1.85
C GLY A 100 0.23 -7.63 0.42
N PHE A 101 1.47 -7.98 0.07
CA PHE A 101 1.86 -8.46 -1.26
C PHE A 101 1.89 -9.99 -1.39
N TYR A 102 1.49 -10.71 -0.37
CA TYR A 102 1.44 -12.17 -0.44
C TYR A 102 0.33 -12.66 -1.38
N PRO A 103 0.52 -13.82 -2.04
CA PRO A 103 -0.51 -14.44 -2.88
C PRO A 103 -1.63 -15.06 -2.02
N ILE A 104 -2.24 -14.22 -1.21
CA ILE A 104 -3.33 -14.57 -0.30
C ILE A 104 -4.53 -13.72 -0.66
N SER A 105 -5.69 -14.33 -0.76
CA SER A 105 -6.96 -13.66 -1.01
C SER A 105 -7.83 -13.67 0.24
N MET A 106 -8.60 -12.62 0.41
CA MET A 106 -9.63 -12.50 1.43
C MET A 106 -10.99 -12.35 0.75
N THR A 107 -11.94 -13.19 1.11
CA THR A 107 -13.33 -13.11 0.65
C THR A 107 -14.26 -12.99 1.85
N MET A 108 -15.29 -12.16 1.72
CA MET A 108 -16.35 -12.05 2.72
C MET A 108 -17.58 -12.83 2.26
N VAL A 109 -18.12 -13.64 3.15
CA VAL A 109 -19.38 -14.38 2.95
C VAL A 109 -20.42 -13.81 3.91
N GLY A 110 -21.40 -13.10 3.39
CA GLY A 110 -22.31 -12.30 4.19
C GLY A 110 -21.59 -11.17 4.94
N ASP A 111 -22.09 -10.81 6.11
CA ASP A 111 -21.61 -9.66 6.89
C ASP A 111 -20.63 -10.02 8.01
N SER A 112 -20.33 -11.32 8.21
CA SER A 112 -19.61 -11.77 9.40
C SER A 112 -18.58 -12.87 9.17
N ILE A 113 -18.54 -13.51 8.01
CA ILE A 113 -17.59 -14.59 7.72
C ILE A 113 -16.52 -14.07 6.77
N ILE A 114 -15.26 -14.23 7.17
CA ILE A 114 -14.09 -13.88 6.38
C ILE A 114 -13.30 -15.15 6.08
N ASN A 115 -13.15 -15.49 4.81
CA ASN A 115 -12.31 -16.59 4.37
C ASN A 115 -10.97 -16.02 3.87
N VAL A 116 -9.87 -16.58 4.38
CA VAL A 116 -8.50 -16.21 3.99
C VAL A 116 -7.83 -17.44 3.41
N GLU A 117 -7.44 -17.36 2.14
CA GLU A 117 -6.91 -18.51 1.39
C GLU A 117 -5.67 -18.11 0.58
N CYS A 118 -4.72 -19.05 0.44
CA CYS A 118 -3.66 -18.87 -0.54
C CYS A 118 -4.24 -18.97 -1.95
N SER A 119 -4.07 -17.91 -2.76
CA SER A 119 -4.58 -17.85 -4.13
C SER A 119 -3.83 -18.78 -5.08
N GLN A 120 -2.63 -19.21 -4.72
CA GLN A 120 -1.80 -20.12 -5.50
C GLN A 120 -1.61 -21.44 -4.74
N LYS A 121 -2.38 -22.45 -5.10
CA LYS A 121 -2.28 -23.79 -4.52
C LYS A 121 -1.13 -24.55 -5.21
N THR A 122 0.07 -24.40 -4.69
CA THR A 122 1.27 -25.09 -5.17
C THR A 122 1.83 -26.02 -4.10
N VAL A 123 2.49 -27.10 -4.52
CA VAL A 123 3.10 -28.07 -3.60
C VAL A 123 4.41 -27.50 -3.00
N LEU A 124 5.10 -26.63 -3.75
CA LEU A 124 6.38 -26.06 -3.32
C LEU A 124 6.22 -24.55 -3.08
N ARG A 125 6.87 -24.07 -2.03
CA ARG A 125 6.95 -22.65 -1.69
C ARG A 125 8.40 -22.28 -1.43
N TYR A 126 8.94 -21.43 -2.29
CA TYR A 126 10.28 -20.88 -2.11
C TYR A 126 10.22 -19.76 -1.09
N LYS A 127 10.98 -19.90 -0.01
CA LYS A 127 11.00 -18.96 1.11
C LYS A 127 12.42 -18.56 1.47
N GLY A 128 12.58 -17.38 2.02
CA GLY A 128 13.87 -16.88 2.47
C GLY A 128 13.76 -15.49 3.07
N ARG A 129 14.91 -14.93 3.40
CA ARG A 129 15.04 -13.58 3.93
C ARG A 129 16.07 -12.80 3.12
N VAL A 130 15.73 -11.60 2.69
CA VAL A 130 16.65 -10.66 2.02
C VAL A 130 17.16 -9.65 3.04
N VAL A 131 18.47 -9.47 3.09
CA VAL A 131 19.10 -8.45 3.93
C VAL A 131 20.12 -7.66 3.12
N ASP A 132 20.41 -6.46 3.56
CA ASP A 132 21.43 -5.60 2.99
C ASP A 132 22.87 -6.02 3.37
N ASP A 133 23.87 -5.21 3.03
CA ASP A 133 25.28 -5.43 3.35
C ASP A 133 25.59 -5.30 4.84
N LYS A 134 24.73 -4.62 5.62
CA LYS A 134 24.84 -4.47 7.07
C LYS A 134 24.09 -5.57 7.84
N GLY A 135 23.21 -6.31 7.18
CA GLY A 135 22.33 -7.33 7.76
C GLY A 135 20.94 -6.83 8.13
N GLU A 136 20.63 -5.57 7.79
CA GLU A 136 19.30 -5.02 7.98
C GLU A 136 18.31 -5.61 6.96
N PRO A 137 17.02 -5.74 7.28
CA PRO A 137 16.02 -6.24 6.36
C PRO A 137 15.96 -5.38 5.08
N ALA A 138 15.98 -6.03 3.91
CA ALA A 138 15.68 -5.37 2.66
C ALA A 138 14.16 -5.41 2.43
N GLU A 139 13.47 -4.36 2.85
CA GLU A 139 12.02 -4.24 2.74
C GLU A 139 11.61 -4.08 1.28
N TYR A 140 10.59 -4.84 0.86
CA TYR A 140 10.04 -4.79 -0.51
C TYR A 140 11.06 -5.07 -1.61
N ALA A 141 12.11 -5.84 -1.32
CA ALA A 141 13.04 -6.32 -2.32
C ALA A 141 12.31 -7.26 -3.29
N ASN A 142 12.56 -7.09 -4.58
CA ASN A 142 11.93 -7.88 -5.62
C ASN A 142 12.66 -9.22 -5.77
N VAL A 143 11.93 -10.33 -5.70
CA VAL A 143 12.45 -11.69 -5.85
C VAL A 143 11.73 -12.38 -7.00
N VAL A 144 12.49 -12.79 -8.01
CA VAL A 144 11.97 -13.46 -9.20
C VAL A 144 12.59 -14.83 -9.29
N LEU A 145 11.77 -15.86 -9.48
CA LEU A 145 12.20 -17.23 -9.73
C LEU A 145 12.24 -17.47 -11.24
N LEU A 146 13.39 -17.87 -11.73
CA LEU A 146 13.68 -18.14 -13.13
C LEU A 146 13.98 -19.63 -13.34
N SER A 147 13.65 -20.12 -14.51
CA SER A 147 14.03 -21.45 -14.97
C SER A 147 15.56 -21.54 -15.16
N PRO A 148 16.23 -22.59 -14.64
CA PRO A 148 17.66 -22.78 -14.83
C PRO A 148 18.05 -23.07 -16.27
N THR A 149 17.12 -23.51 -17.13
CA THR A 149 17.40 -23.95 -18.51
C THR A 149 17.45 -22.78 -19.49
N ASP A 150 16.50 -21.86 -19.38
CA ASP A 150 16.28 -20.79 -20.37
C ASP A 150 16.11 -19.41 -19.73
N SER A 151 16.23 -19.32 -18.39
CA SER A 151 16.00 -18.10 -17.63
C SER A 151 14.59 -17.49 -17.81
N SER A 152 13.61 -18.29 -18.23
CA SER A 152 12.22 -17.85 -18.31
C SER A 152 11.64 -17.59 -16.92
N PHE A 153 10.70 -16.66 -16.85
CA PHE A 153 9.99 -16.34 -15.61
C PHE A 153 9.09 -17.50 -15.17
N LEU A 154 9.20 -17.91 -13.92
CA LEU A 154 8.37 -18.94 -13.30
C LEU A 154 7.38 -18.37 -12.31
N ALA A 155 7.86 -17.55 -11.37
CA ALA A 155 7.07 -16.91 -10.34
C ALA A 155 7.83 -15.71 -9.76
N GLY A 156 7.14 -14.85 -9.01
CA GLY A 156 7.81 -13.72 -8.35
C GLY A 156 7.02 -13.21 -7.17
N GLY A 157 7.69 -12.43 -6.33
CA GLY A 157 7.11 -11.78 -5.17
C GLY A 157 8.06 -10.74 -4.61
N VAL A 158 7.65 -10.11 -3.52
CA VAL A 158 8.45 -9.13 -2.80
C VAL A 158 8.64 -9.54 -1.34
N SER A 159 9.73 -9.11 -0.73
CA SER A 159 9.93 -9.29 0.71
C SER A 159 9.03 -8.35 1.52
N ASN A 160 8.68 -8.76 2.74
CA ASN A 160 7.96 -7.93 3.69
C ASN A 160 8.89 -6.96 4.43
N GLU A 161 8.37 -6.20 5.39
CA GLU A 161 9.12 -5.25 6.24
C GLU A 161 10.28 -5.89 7.02
N SER A 162 10.22 -7.19 7.32
CA SER A 162 11.33 -7.94 7.96
C SER A 162 12.25 -8.63 6.96
N GLY A 163 12.08 -8.36 5.65
CA GLY A 163 12.87 -8.95 4.58
C GLY A 163 12.46 -10.37 4.20
N TYR A 164 11.42 -10.97 4.81
CA TYR A 164 10.96 -12.33 4.46
C TYR A 164 10.10 -12.33 3.20
N PHE A 165 10.27 -13.37 2.39
CA PHE A 165 9.44 -13.62 1.22
C PHE A 165 9.02 -15.08 1.15
N VAL A 166 7.86 -15.33 0.52
CA VAL A 166 7.35 -16.65 0.19
C VAL A 166 6.75 -16.59 -1.21
N ILE A 167 7.23 -17.44 -2.09
CA ILE A 167 6.83 -17.49 -3.49
C ILE A 167 6.40 -18.93 -3.83
N PRO A 168 5.09 -19.16 -4.05
CA PRO A 168 4.59 -20.43 -4.53
C PRO A 168 5.11 -20.72 -5.95
N CYS A 169 5.71 -21.89 -6.16
CA CYS A 169 6.22 -22.30 -7.46
C CYS A 169 6.35 -23.81 -7.54
N ASN A 170 5.86 -24.45 -8.62
CA ASN A 170 5.91 -25.90 -8.78
C ASN A 170 7.23 -26.44 -9.33
N ALA A 171 8.14 -25.58 -9.77
CA ALA A 171 9.45 -26.00 -10.27
C ALA A 171 10.35 -26.46 -9.10
N ARG A 172 11.00 -27.61 -9.26
CA ARG A 172 11.91 -28.16 -8.24
C ARG A 172 13.29 -27.49 -8.20
N ARG A 173 13.71 -26.87 -9.29
CA ARG A 173 14.97 -26.12 -9.39
C ARG A 173 14.68 -24.77 -9.97
N VAL A 174 15.20 -23.74 -9.34
CA VAL A 174 15.01 -22.36 -9.76
C VAL A 174 16.29 -21.56 -9.55
N ILE A 175 16.43 -20.49 -10.33
CA ILE A 175 17.38 -19.40 -10.05
C ILE A 175 16.58 -18.26 -9.46
N ALA A 176 16.83 -17.91 -8.21
CA ALA A 176 16.24 -16.73 -7.59
C ALA A 176 17.08 -15.50 -7.97
N LYS A 177 16.46 -14.53 -8.66
CA LYS A 177 17.04 -13.22 -8.95
C LYS A 177 16.45 -12.23 -7.96
N VAL A 178 17.31 -11.65 -7.13
CA VAL A 178 16.93 -10.64 -6.14
C VAL A 178 17.42 -9.28 -6.59
N THR A 179 16.51 -8.29 -6.60
CA THR A 179 16.81 -6.89 -6.93
C THR A 179 16.26 -5.96 -5.85
N TYR A 180 17.07 -4.96 -5.50
CA TYR A 180 16.71 -3.95 -4.52
C TYR A 180 17.34 -2.61 -4.89
N VAL A 181 16.65 -1.51 -4.63
CA VAL A 181 17.12 -0.18 -5.04
C VAL A 181 18.42 0.18 -4.33
N GLY A 182 19.44 0.56 -5.09
CA GLY A 182 20.76 0.91 -4.57
C GLY A 182 21.68 -0.30 -4.31
N TYR A 183 21.27 -1.51 -4.68
CA TYR A 183 22.03 -2.74 -4.50
C TYR A 183 22.24 -3.47 -5.82
N LYS A 184 23.36 -4.21 -5.91
CA LYS A 184 23.64 -5.09 -7.06
C LYS A 184 22.64 -6.24 -7.07
N SER A 185 22.10 -6.53 -8.25
CA SER A 185 21.22 -7.70 -8.41
C SER A 185 22.03 -8.97 -8.08
N LYS A 186 21.37 -9.89 -7.34
CA LYS A 186 21.98 -11.17 -6.94
C LYS A 186 21.21 -12.33 -7.55
N LEU A 187 21.95 -13.26 -8.15
CA LEU A 187 21.44 -14.55 -8.60
C LEU A 187 21.81 -15.61 -7.56
N TRP A 188 20.83 -16.42 -7.21
CA TRP A 188 20.98 -17.50 -6.24
C TRP A 188 20.36 -18.78 -6.80
N THR A 189 21.20 -19.79 -7.05
CA THR A 189 20.71 -21.09 -7.52
C THR A 189 20.16 -21.87 -6.34
N ALA A 190 18.85 -22.14 -6.38
CA ALA A 190 18.16 -22.84 -5.30
C ALA A 190 18.03 -24.34 -5.62
N ALA A 191 18.64 -25.18 -4.81
CA ALA A 191 18.46 -26.62 -4.83
C ALA A 191 17.35 -27.08 -3.87
N SER A 192 16.92 -26.22 -2.94
CA SER A 192 15.87 -26.47 -1.96
C SER A 192 14.88 -25.30 -1.93
N PRO A 193 13.62 -25.53 -1.50
CA PRO A 193 12.64 -24.45 -1.34
C PRO A 193 13.01 -23.41 -0.27
N ASP A 194 13.86 -23.75 0.68
CA ASP A 194 14.38 -22.80 1.65
C ASP A 194 15.70 -22.20 1.12
N LEU A 195 15.65 -20.89 0.78
CA LEU A 195 16.82 -20.16 0.29
C LEU A 195 17.65 -19.53 1.42
N GLY A 196 17.19 -19.64 2.66
CA GLY A 196 17.87 -19.04 3.81
C GLY A 196 17.95 -17.51 3.72
N THR A 197 19.08 -16.95 4.18
CA THR A 197 19.30 -15.49 4.15
C THR A 197 20.15 -15.10 2.94
N ILE A 198 19.58 -14.25 2.08
CA ILE A 198 20.24 -13.71 0.91
C ILE A 198 20.73 -12.30 1.23
N ARG A 199 22.06 -12.13 1.33
CA ARG A 199 22.68 -10.84 1.58
C ARG A 199 22.99 -10.14 0.27
N LEU A 200 22.55 -8.90 0.13
CA LEU A 200 22.81 -8.02 -1.01
C LEU A 200 24.09 -7.20 -0.78
N GLN A 201 24.69 -6.73 -1.87
CA GLN A 201 25.85 -5.83 -1.86
C GLN A 201 25.43 -4.47 -2.39
N ALA A 202 25.78 -3.40 -1.67
CA ALA A 202 25.50 -2.04 -2.13
C ALA A 202 26.13 -1.78 -3.51
N ASP A 203 25.36 -1.21 -4.42
CA ASP A 203 25.84 -0.76 -5.70
C ASP A 203 26.32 0.69 -5.58
N ARG A 204 27.60 0.83 -5.26
CA ARG A 204 28.22 2.16 -5.16
C ARG A 204 28.51 2.68 -6.55
N TYR A 205 27.54 3.30 -7.18
CA TYR A 205 27.79 4.14 -8.35
C TYR A 205 28.58 5.35 -7.90
N THR A 206 29.89 5.33 -8.11
CA THR A 206 30.69 6.55 -8.11
C THR A 206 30.28 7.31 -9.38
N LEU A 207 29.42 8.31 -9.25
CA LEU A 207 29.16 9.25 -10.32
C LEU A 207 30.53 9.86 -10.67
N LYS A 208 31.12 9.47 -11.82
CA LYS A 208 32.21 10.22 -12.39
C LYS A 208 31.68 11.63 -12.62
N GLY A 209 32.17 12.57 -11.83
CA GLY A 209 31.75 13.96 -11.96
C GLY A 209 31.94 14.39 -13.41
N VAL A 210 30.85 14.72 -14.09
CA VAL A 210 30.89 15.35 -15.38
C VAL A 210 31.38 16.78 -15.16
N THR A 211 32.67 17.00 -15.35
CA THR A 211 33.22 18.35 -15.35
C THR A 211 32.74 19.04 -16.61
N VAL A 212 31.68 19.80 -16.52
CA VAL A 212 31.24 20.69 -17.61
C VAL A 212 32.24 21.82 -17.66
N LYS A 213 33.22 21.69 -18.56
CA LYS A 213 34.08 22.83 -18.91
C LYS A 213 33.27 23.78 -19.79
N THR A 214 32.65 24.75 -19.20
CA THR A 214 32.01 25.84 -19.93
C THR A 214 33.12 26.73 -20.50
N GLN A 215 33.41 26.57 -21.78
CA GLN A 215 34.20 27.52 -22.49
C GLN A 215 33.31 28.74 -22.75
N ARG A 216 33.57 29.84 -22.04
CA ARG A 216 32.89 31.12 -22.33
C ARG A 216 33.38 31.67 -23.64
N PRO A 217 32.50 32.17 -24.53
CA PRO A 217 32.94 32.88 -25.75
C PRO A 217 33.82 34.05 -25.35
N GLN A 218 35.00 34.12 -25.93
CA GLN A 218 35.90 35.27 -25.70
C GLN A 218 35.52 36.41 -26.67
N TYR A 219 34.94 37.46 -26.10
CA TYR A 219 34.66 38.69 -26.83
C TYR A 219 35.85 39.62 -26.74
N ARG A 220 36.34 40.11 -27.86
CA ARG A 220 37.40 41.14 -27.93
C ARG A 220 36.81 42.41 -28.51
N ALA A 221 36.99 43.53 -27.83
CA ALA A 221 36.64 44.84 -28.33
C ALA A 221 37.63 45.22 -29.44
N ALA A 222 37.15 45.51 -30.65
CA ALA A 222 37.93 46.05 -31.78
C ALA A 222 37.44 47.46 -32.11
N LYS A 223 38.33 48.29 -32.75
CA LYS A 223 37.92 49.61 -33.21
C LYS A 223 36.82 49.48 -34.25
N GLY A 224 35.56 49.75 -33.85
CA GLY A 224 34.40 49.69 -34.72
C GLY A 224 33.44 48.51 -34.47
N GLY A 225 33.67 47.66 -33.43
CA GLY A 225 32.76 46.53 -33.12
C GLY A 225 33.32 45.54 -32.12
N MET A 226 32.62 44.43 -31.97
CA MET A 226 32.98 43.31 -31.10
C MET A 226 33.27 42.09 -31.96
N THR A 227 34.44 41.46 -31.79
CA THR A 227 34.78 40.21 -32.48
C THR A 227 34.62 39.05 -31.52
N ILE A 228 34.07 37.98 -32.03
CA ILE A 228 33.87 36.72 -31.31
C ILE A 228 34.82 35.69 -31.88
N ASP A 229 35.62 35.06 -31.04
CA ASP A 229 36.45 33.92 -31.46
C ASP A 229 35.56 32.68 -31.56
N VAL A 230 35.12 32.39 -32.76
CA VAL A 230 34.24 31.25 -33.06
C VAL A 230 35.03 29.94 -33.08
N GLU A 231 36.28 29.95 -33.46
CA GLU A 231 37.10 28.74 -33.67
C GLU A 231 37.40 28.01 -32.36
N HIS A 232 37.60 28.75 -31.25
CA HIS A 232 37.91 28.21 -29.94
C HIS A 232 36.72 28.28 -28.98
N SER A 233 35.49 28.53 -29.46
CA SER A 233 34.28 28.61 -28.66
C SER A 233 33.32 27.43 -28.93
N VAL A 234 32.31 27.26 -28.07
CA VAL A 234 31.22 26.30 -28.31
C VAL A 234 30.46 26.57 -29.61
N LEU A 235 30.58 27.77 -30.17
CA LEU A 235 29.92 28.18 -31.39
C LEU A 235 30.52 27.49 -32.64
N SER A 236 31.79 27.02 -32.59
CA SER A 236 32.39 26.23 -33.66
C SER A 236 31.70 24.92 -34.00
N LYS A 237 30.85 24.43 -33.08
CA LYS A 237 30.08 23.20 -33.24
C LYS A 237 28.62 23.41 -33.66
N MET A 238 28.20 24.64 -33.85
CA MET A 238 26.81 25.03 -34.15
C MET A 238 26.51 25.18 -35.65
N GLY A 239 27.15 24.43 -36.53
CA GLY A 239 26.76 24.37 -37.93
C GLY A 239 27.25 25.54 -38.79
N THR A 240 26.36 26.26 -39.50
CA THR A 240 26.69 27.33 -40.43
C THR A 240 26.80 28.72 -39.78
N ALA A 241 27.46 29.67 -40.45
CA ALA A 241 27.56 31.07 -39.97
C ALA A 241 26.20 31.73 -39.74
N VAL A 242 25.14 31.26 -40.41
CA VAL A 242 23.75 31.74 -40.21
C VAL A 242 23.18 31.26 -38.86
N ASP A 243 23.54 30.06 -38.42
CA ASP A 243 23.07 29.50 -37.15
C ASP A 243 23.73 30.17 -35.92
N VAL A 244 24.87 30.84 -36.15
CA VAL A 244 25.64 31.55 -35.10
C VAL A 244 25.18 33.01 -34.93
N LEU A 245 24.57 33.60 -35.97
CA LEU A 245 24.21 35.01 -36.03
C LEU A 245 22.67 35.27 -36.00
N GLY A 246 21.85 34.19 -35.95
CA GLY A 246 20.38 34.24 -35.94
C GLY A 246 19.73 34.41 -34.56
#